data_49b08cc132057ce6dfc6248967bd8f83
#
_entry.id   49b08cc132057ce6dfc6248967bd8f83
#
_cell.length_a   1.000
_cell.length_b   1.000
_cell.length_c   1.000
_cell.angle_alpha   90.00
_cell.angle_beta   90.00
_cell.angle_gamma   90.00
#
_symmetry.space_group_name_H-M   'P 1'
#
loop_
_entity.id
_entity.type
_entity.pdbx_description
1 polymer ?
#
loop_
_entity_poly.entity_id
_entity_poly.type
_entity_poly.pdbx_seq_one_letter_code
_entity_poly.pdbx_strand_id
1 'polypeptide(L)'
;QVFFLSLFTNFALQRTQKATIVTKIIISLESNTFHEQHIEQAICLLRQAFGELMVTRQLWTEPIGMESSCKFLNMLVMVSSARSMQQVQEELKRIEVLCGRKPEDKAKGTVVVDADLLLYNDKRCHLNDWQRDYVKILMAELDASYADFSASNDIV
;
A
#
# COMPACT_ATOMS: atom_id res chain seq x y z
N GLN A 1 57.47 -27.72 5.90
CA GLN A 1 57.22 -26.50 5.10
C GLN A 1 55.91 -26.60 4.34
N VAL A 2 54.77 -26.78 5.02
CA VAL A 2 53.40 -26.54 4.52
C VAL A 2 52.46 -26.40 5.74
N PHE A 3 52.49 -25.29 6.44
CA PHE A 3 51.53 -25.01 7.54
C PHE A 3 51.18 -23.54 7.60
N PHE A 4 50.67 -22.97 6.49
CA PHE A 4 50.22 -21.57 6.51
C PHE A 4 49.06 -21.30 5.54
N LEU A 5 48.14 -22.22 5.37
CA LEU A 5 47.00 -21.99 4.43
C LEU A 5 45.65 -22.51 4.93
N SER A 6 45.40 -22.53 6.24
CA SER A 6 44.12 -23.02 6.73
C SER A 6 43.41 -22.14 7.73
N LEU A 7 43.80 -20.86 7.87
CA LEU A 7 43.18 -19.95 8.84
C LEU A 7 42.40 -18.78 8.23
N PHE A 8 42.30 -18.69 6.92
CA PHE A 8 41.58 -17.60 6.25
C PHE A 8 40.27 -17.99 5.59
N THR A 9 39.83 -19.24 5.68
CA THR A 9 38.58 -19.67 5.01
C THR A 9 37.35 -19.73 5.90
N ASN A 10 37.43 -19.42 7.19
CA ASN A 10 36.28 -19.49 8.10
C ASN A 10 35.72 -18.15 8.56
N PHE A 11 36.22 -17.01 8.06
CA PHE A 11 35.70 -15.69 8.48
C PHE A 11 34.74 -15.03 7.48
N ALA A 12 34.45 -15.69 6.36
CA ALA A 12 33.64 -15.10 5.28
C ALA A 12 32.21 -15.65 5.18
N LEU A 13 31.79 -16.55 6.07
CA LEU A 13 30.48 -17.24 5.95
C LEU A 13 29.52 -17.05 7.13
N GLN A 14 29.74 -16.05 7.97
CA GLN A 14 28.71 -15.58 8.91
C GLN A 14 28.19 -14.19 8.53
N ARG A 15 27.82 -13.98 7.29
CA ARG A 15 26.71 -13.05 7.01
C ARG A 15 25.46 -13.78 7.48
N THR A 16 25.12 -13.67 8.76
CA THR A 16 23.77 -13.83 9.23
C THR A 16 22.90 -12.96 8.34
N GLN A 17 22.19 -13.57 7.41
CA GLN A 17 21.09 -12.93 6.73
C GLN A 17 20.10 -12.58 7.84
N LYS A 18 20.16 -11.35 8.31
CA LYS A 18 19.17 -10.79 9.21
C LYS A 18 17.88 -10.85 8.39
N ALA A 19 17.01 -11.78 8.72
CA ALA A 19 15.73 -11.91 8.03
C ALA A 19 15.07 -10.54 8.08
N THR A 20 14.90 -9.91 6.94
CA THR A 20 14.25 -8.60 6.86
C THR A 20 12.79 -8.85 7.20
N ILE A 21 12.35 -8.38 8.36
CA ILE A 21 10.95 -8.47 8.76
C ILE A 21 10.19 -7.54 7.83
N VAL A 22 9.36 -8.11 6.98
CA VAL A 22 8.42 -7.36 6.14
C VAL A 22 7.06 -7.31 6.80
N THR A 23 6.43 -6.17 6.73
CA THR A 23 5.13 -5.89 7.35
C THR A 23 4.06 -5.84 6.26
N LYS A 24 2.92 -6.48 6.52
CA LYS A 24 1.73 -6.35 5.68
C LYS A 24 1.11 -4.97 5.87
N ILE A 25 0.84 -4.29 4.77
CA ILE A 25 0.32 -2.93 4.73
C ILE A 25 -0.88 -2.88 3.80
N ILE A 26 -1.96 -2.25 4.23
CA ILE A 26 -3.14 -2.00 3.39
C ILE A 26 -3.36 -0.50 3.26
N ILE A 27 -3.55 -0.06 2.04
CA ILE A 27 -3.69 1.33 1.62
C ILE A 27 -5.03 1.47 0.92
N SER A 28 -5.82 2.50 1.25
CA SER A 28 -6.95 2.92 0.43
C SER A 28 -6.50 3.97 -0.57
N LEU A 29 -7.03 3.89 -1.78
CA LEU A 29 -6.90 4.89 -2.81
C LEU A 29 -8.28 5.41 -3.17
N GLU A 30 -8.43 6.72 -3.19
CA GLU A 30 -9.67 7.41 -3.54
C GLU A 30 -9.38 8.54 -4.53
N SER A 31 -10.28 8.75 -5.50
CA SER A 31 -10.21 9.88 -6.43
C SER A 31 -11.62 10.31 -6.84
N ASN A 32 -11.86 11.64 -6.97
CA ASN A 32 -13.12 12.17 -7.48
C ASN A 32 -12.95 13.02 -8.75
N THR A 33 -11.78 12.99 -9.38
CA THR A 33 -11.51 13.72 -10.62
C THR A 33 -10.55 12.93 -11.51
N PHE A 34 -10.84 12.84 -12.81
CA PHE A 34 -10.08 12.00 -13.75
C PHE A 34 -9.72 10.63 -13.17
N HIS A 35 -10.70 10.01 -12.54
CA HIS A 35 -10.61 8.91 -11.58
C HIS A 35 -9.66 7.79 -12.01
N GLU A 36 -9.89 7.23 -13.18
CA GLU A 36 -9.10 6.08 -13.68
C GLU A 36 -7.65 6.46 -13.89
N GLN A 37 -7.39 7.61 -14.51
CA GLN A 37 -6.03 8.09 -14.79
C GLN A 37 -5.25 8.33 -13.51
N HIS A 38 -5.88 8.98 -12.52
CA HIS A 38 -5.21 9.26 -11.24
C HIS A 38 -4.98 8.00 -10.41
N ILE A 39 -5.93 7.07 -10.39
CA ILE A 39 -5.77 5.79 -9.71
C ILE A 39 -4.68 4.96 -10.38
N GLU A 40 -4.63 4.87 -11.71
CA GLU A 40 -3.58 4.17 -12.43
C GLU A 40 -2.19 4.77 -12.17
N GLN A 41 -2.10 6.10 -12.15
CA GLN A 41 -0.85 6.79 -11.81
C GLN A 41 -0.40 6.46 -10.38
N ALA A 42 -1.32 6.49 -9.41
CA ALA A 42 -1.02 6.13 -8.02
C ALA A 42 -0.55 4.67 -7.90
N ILE A 43 -1.20 3.73 -8.59
CA ILE A 43 -0.80 2.32 -8.65
C ILE A 43 0.61 2.18 -9.21
N CYS A 44 0.94 2.88 -10.30
CA CYS A 44 2.27 2.85 -10.88
C CYS A 44 3.33 3.34 -9.87
N LEU A 45 3.08 4.44 -9.18
CA LEU A 45 3.98 5.00 -8.16
C LEU A 45 4.11 4.09 -6.93
N LEU A 46 3.00 3.46 -6.49
CA LEU A 46 3.04 2.47 -5.41
C LEU A 46 3.89 1.26 -5.80
N ARG A 47 3.78 0.78 -7.03
CA ARG A 47 4.61 -0.34 -7.52
C ARG A 47 6.08 0.02 -7.57
N GLN A 48 6.42 1.23 -7.96
CA GLN A 48 7.81 1.72 -7.93
C GLN A 48 8.34 1.81 -6.50
N ALA A 49 7.50 2.23 -5.53
CA ALA A 49 7.89 2.44 -4.15
C ALA A 49 7.98 1.14 -3.33
N PHE A 50 7.06 0.20 -3.56
CA PHE A 50 6.86 -0.98 -2.70
C PHE A 50 7.07 -2.32 -3.41
N GLY A 51 7.21 -2.33 -4.74
CA GLY A 51 7.35 -3.56 -5.51
C GLY A 51 6.00 -4.19 -5.85
N GLU A 52 5.83 -5.46 -5.55
CA GLU A 52 4.59 -6.18 -5.87
C GLU A 52 3.40 -5.67 -5.08
N LEU A 53 2.27 -5.54 -5.76
CA LEU A 53 1.01 -5.10 -5.21
C LEU A 53 -0.06 -6.17 -5.40
N MET A 54 -0.89 -6.37 -4.39
CA MET A 54 -2.18 -7.02 -4.53
C MET A 54 -3.26 -5.93 -4.50
N VAL A 55 -4.10 -5.89 -5.51
CA VAL A 55 -5.11 -4.83 -5.67
C VAL A 55 -6.51 -5.41 -5.74
N THR A 56 -7.50 -4.69 -5.20
CA THR A 56 -8.91 -5.02 -5.35
C THR A 56 -9.45 -4.49 -6.67
N ARG A 57 -10.68 -4.86 -7.01
CA ARG A 57 -11.46 -4.11 -7.98
C ARG A 57 -11.71 -2.68 -7.52
N GLN A 58 -12.15 -1.84 -8.44
CA GLN A 58 -12.58 -0.47 -8.17
C GLN A 58 -14.08 -0.44 -7.82
N LEU A 59 -14.46 0.41 -6.84
CA LEU A 59 -15.84 0.65 -6.45
C LEU A 59 -16.16 2.14 -6.48
N TRP A 60 -17.30 2.49 -7.09
CA TRP A 60 -17.85 3.82 -7.07
C TRP A 60 -18.66 4.06 -5.80
N THR A 61 -18.46 5.24 -5.18
CA THR A 61 -19.23 5.69 -4.02
C THR A 61 -19.70 7.13 -4.19
N GLU A 62 -20.81 7.47 -3.54
CA GLU A 62 -21.26 8.84 -3.43
C GLU A 62 -20.40 9.62 -2.42
N PRO A 63 -20.20 10.94 -2.62
CA PRO A 63 -19.47 11.77 -1.68
C PRO A 63 -20.20 11.84 -0.33
N ILE A 64 -19.45 11.76 0.77
CA ILE A 64 -19.98 11.87 2.14
C ILE A 64 -19.45 13.17 2.75
N GLY A 65 -20.37 14.05 3.20
CA GLY A 65 -20.02 15.28 3.90
C GLY A 65 -19.36 16.35 3.04
N MET A 66 -19.48 16.25 1.72
CA MET A 66 -18.97 17.25 0.77
C MET A 66 -20.12 17.73 -0.12
N GLU A 67 -20.15 19.02 -0.43
CA GLU A 67 -21.01 19.60 -1.48
C GLU A 67 -20.41 19.32 -2.87
N SER A 68 -20.16 18.06 -3.18
CA SER A 68 -19.66 17.65 -4.49
C SER A 68 -20.67 16.72 -5.16
N SER A 69 -20.94 16.96 -6.43
CA SER A 69 -21.72 16.05 -7.27
C SER A 69 -20.86 14.92 -7.86
N CYS A 70 -19.54 14.94 -7.63
CA CYS A 70 -18.62 13.98 -8.19
C CYS A 70 -18.52 12.74 -7.32
N LYS A 71 -18.79 11.58 -7.89
CA LYS A 71 -18.58 10.29 -7.25
C LYS A 71 -17.09 10.04 -7.00
N PHE A 72 -16.81 9.20 -6.03
CA PHE A 72 -15.46 8.70 -5.76
C PHE A 72 -15.25 7.33 -6.38
N LEU A 73 -14.09 7.13 -6.97
CA LEU A 73 -13.58 5.82 -7.31
C LEU A 73 -12.64 5.37 -6.21
N ASN A 74 -12.90 4.19 -5.64
CA ASN A 74 -12.17 3.67 -4.49
C ASN A 74 -11.61 2.30 -4.79
N MET A 75 -10.43 2.00 -4.23
CA MET A 75 -9.86 0.66 -4.21
C MET A 75 -8.93 0.47 -3.02
N LEU A 76 -8.61 -0.78 -2.69
CA LEU A 76 -7.61 -1.14 -1.71
C LEU A 76 -6.40 -1.78 -2.39
N VAL A 77 -5.23 -1.50 -1.82
CA VAL A 77 -3.95 -2.06 -2.24
C VAL A 77 -3.27 -2.67 -1.03
N MET A 78 -2.78 -3.90 -1.17
CA MET A 78 -1.93 -4.54 -0.18
C MET A 78 -0.51 -4.63 -0.68
N VAL A 79 0.44 -4.27 0.17
CA VAL A 79 1.88 -4.36 -0.07
C VAL A 79 2.57 -5.00 1.13
N SER A 80 3.78 -5.48 0.92
CA SER A 80 4.69 -5.89 1.98
C SER A 80 5.93 -5.00 1.97
N SER A 81 6.34 -4.46 3.12
CA SER A 81 7.48 -3.55 3.18
C SER A 81 8.21 -3.67 4.51
N ALA A 82 9.52 -3.43 4.48
CA ALA A 82 10.35 -3.27 5.67
C ALA A 82 10.38 -1.84 6.22
N ARG A 83 9.70 -0.90 5.57
CA ARG A 83 9.62 0.51 6.00
C ARG A 83 8.84 0.64 7.30
N SER A 84 9.22 1.59 8.14
CA SER A 84 8.42 1.96 9.30
C SER A 84 7.08 2.57 8.89
N MET A 85 6.11 2.60 9.81
CA MET A 85 4.80 3.21 9.55
C MET A 85 4.94 4.67 9.12
N GLN A 86 5.82 5.44 9.76
CA GLN A 86 6.09 6.82 9.38
C GLN A 86 6.63 6.94 7.95
N GLN A 87 7.60 6.10 7.58
CA GLN A 87 8.16 6.09 6.22
C GLN A 87 7.10 5.73 5.17
N VAL A 88 6.18 4.81 5.50
CA VAL A 88 5.04 4.50 4.62
C VAL A 88 4.14 5.71 4.45
N GLN A 89 3.75 6.38 5.54
CA GLN A 89 2.88 7.57 5.49
C GLN A 89 3.53 8.72 4.70
N GLU A 90 4.82 8.96 4.89
CA GLU A 90 5.58 9.96 4.11
C GLU A 90 5.60 9.62 2.63
N GLU A 91 5.79 8.36 2.27
CA GLU A 91 5.75 7.90 0.88
C GLU A 91 4.37 8.06 0.25
N LEU A 92 3.29 7.77 0.97
CA LEU A 92 1.93 7.97 0.47
C LEU A 92 1.66 9.46 0.20
N LYS A 93 2.08 10.36 1.08
CA LYS A 93 1.95 11.81 0.84
C LYS A 93 2.79 12.27 -0.34
N ARG A 94 3.97 11.71 -0.54
CA ARG A 94 4.79 11.98 -1.73
C ARG A 94 4.06 11.55 -3.01
N ILE A 95 3.44 10.38 -3.01
CA ILE A 95 2.67 9.87 -4.15
C ILE A 95 1.48 10.78 -4.47
N GLU A 96 0.71 11.23 -3.48
CA GLU A 96 -0.39 12.18 -3.68
C GLU A 96 0.08 13.46 -4.39
N VAL A 97 1.21 14.03 -3.96
CA VAL A 97 1.80 15.22 -4.59
C VAL A 97 2.22 14.95 -6.04
N LEU A 98 2.86 13.80 -6.28
CA LEU A 98 3.25 13.40 -7.64
C LEU A 98 2.06 13.14 -8.58
N CYS A 99 0.91 12.73 -8.03
CA CYS A 99 -0.35 12.63 -8.77
C CYS A 99 -0.99 13.99 -9.06
N GLY A 100 -0.44 15.08 -8.51
CA GLY A 100 -0.90 16.43 -8.79
C GLY A 100 -1.78 17.05 -7.69
N ARG A 101 -1.88 16.43 -6.50
CA ARG A 101 -2.61 16.99 -5.37
C ARG A 101 -2.00 18.33 -4.93
N LYS A 102 -2.85 19.33 -4.74
CA LYS A 102 -2.47 20.69 -4.34
C LYS A 102 -3.19 21.10 -3.06
N PRO A 103 -2.61 22.01 -2.25
CA PRO A 103 -3.27 22.50 -1.03
C PRO A 103 -4.65 23.11 -1.24
N GLU A 104 -4.86 23.80 -2.37
CA GLU A 104 -6.13 24.44 -2.72
C GLU A 104 -7.25 23.48 -3.14
N ASP A 105 -6.93 22.23 -3.46
CA ASP A 105 -7.91 21.24 -3.93
C ASP A 105 -8.96 20.93 -2.87
N LYS A 106 -8.57 20.92 -1.59
CA LYS A 106 -9.46 20.68 -0.47
C LYS A 106 -10.60 21.71 -0.41
N ALA A 107 -10.31 23.00 -0.65
CA ALA A 107 -11.31 24.06 -0.65
C ALA A 107 -12.30 23.94 -1.82
N LYS A 108 -11.89 23.29 -2.92
CA LYS A 108 -12.71 23.05 -4.12
C LYS A 108 -13.46 21.71 -4.06
N GLY A 109 -13.30 20.94 -3.00
CA GLY A 109 -13.84 19.58 -2.92
C GLY A 109 -13.24 18.62 -3.96
N THR A 110 -12.05 18.93 -4.50
CA THR A 110 -11.34 18.11 -5.46
C THR A 110 -10.39 17.16 -4.73
N VAL A 111 -10.48 15.89 -5.05
CA VAL A 111 -9.56 14.86 -4.57
C VAL A 111 -8.93 14.21 -5.79
N VAL A 112 -7.72 14.64 -6.12
CA VAL A 112 -6.93 14.06 -7.23
C VAL A 112 -6.62 12.60 -6.91
N VAL A 113 -5.90 12.38 -5.82
CA VAL A 113 -5.70 11.07 -5.18
C VAL A 113 -5.61 11.32 -3.68
N ASP A 114 -6.31 10.53 -2.91
CA ASP A 114 -6.10 10.36 -1.47
C ASP A 114 -5.59 8.95 -1.24
N ALA A 115 -4.46 8.82 -0.56
CA ALA A 115 -3.79 7.56 -0.29
C ALA A 115 -3.58 7.42 1.21
N ASP A 116 -4.45 6.66 1.85
CA ASP A 116 -4.46 6.50 3.30
C ASP A 116 -4.00 5.11 3.73
N LEU A 117 -3.13 5.10 4.75
CA LEU A 117 -2.70 3.87 5.40
C LEU A 117 -3.83 3.34 6.29
N LEU A 118 -4.50 2.26 5.88
CA LEU A 118 -5.57 1.63 6.66
C LEU A 118 -5.05 0.61 7.68
N LEU A 119 -4.04 -0.18 7.30
CA LEU A 119 -3.48 -1.22 8.14
C LEU A 119 -1.96 -1.25 8.04
N TYR A 120 -1.31 -1.30 9.17
CA TYR A 120 0.12 -1.56 9.28
C TYR A 120 0.34 -2.72 10.25
N ASN A 121 0.69 -3.90 9.72
CA ASN A 121 0.65 -5.16 10.45
C ASN A 121 -0.74 -5.40 11.06
N ASP A 122 -0.87 -5.38 12.37
CA ASP A 122 -2.14 -5.55 13.09
C ASP A 122 -2.76 -4.21 13.55
N LYS A 123 -2.08 -3.09 13.30
CA LYS A 123 -2.54 -1.77 13.72
C LYS A 123 -3.44 -1.14 12.67
N ARG A 124 -4.70 -0.94 12.99
CA ARG A 124 -5.65 -0.17 12.19
C ARG A 124 -5.40 1.33 12.34
N CYS A 125 -5.41 2.03 11.21
CA CYS A 125 -5.37 3.49 11.10
C CYS A 125 -6.69 3.96 10.48
N HIS A 126 -7.01 5.26 10.58
CA HIS A 126 -8.24 5.83 10.01
C HIS A 126 -9.50 5.05 10.42
N LEU A 127 -9.72 4.87 11.73
CA LEU A 127 -10.73 3.96 12.27
C LEU A 127 -12.15 4.20 11.75
N ASN A 128 -12.50 5.45 11.41
CA ASN A 128 -13.80 5.78 10.83
C ASN A 128 -14.01 5.16 9.45
N ASP A 129 -12.95 5.01 8.66
CA ASP A 129 -13.03 4.45 7.31
C ASP A 129 -13.34 2.95 7.34
N TRP A 130 -12.97 2.26 8.40
CA TRP A 130 -13.31 0.85 8.60
C TRP A 130 -14.81 0.58 8.74
N GLN A 131 -15.61 1.61 9.01
CA GLN A 131 -17.06 1.52 9.07
C GLN A 131 -17.73 1.68 7.71
N ARG A 132 -17.03 2.18 6.70
CA ARG A 132 -17.53 2.38 5.34
C ARG A 132 -17.77 1.05 4.65
N ASP A 133 -18.90 0.91 3.96
CA ASP A 133 -19.28 -0.36 3.32
C ASP A 133 -18.30 -0.79 2.24
N TYR A 134 -17.77 0.16 1.44
CA TYR A 134 -16.79 -0.17 0.41
C TYR A 134 -15.50 -0.74 1.00
N VAL A 135 -15.06 -0.25 2.16
CA VAL A 135 -13.87 -0.79 2.85
C VAL A 135 -14.13 -2.22 3.29
N LYS A 136 -15.29 -2.51 3.89
CA LYS A 136 -15.66 -3.87 4.31
C LYS A 136 -15.71 -4.84 3.14
N ILE A 137 -16.32 -4.42 2.02
CA ILE A 137 -16.43 -5.22 0.79
C ILE A 137 -15.05 -5.52 0.22
N LEU A 138 -14.22 -4.48 0.03
CA LEU A 138 -12.91 -4.62 -0.58
C LEU A 138 -11.90 -5.34 0.34
N MET A 139 -12.01 -5.19 1.65
CA MET A 139 -11.22 -5.97 2.62
C MET A 139 -11.51 -7.46 2.52
N ALA A 140 -12.78 -7.85 2.43
CA ALA A 140 -13.16 -9.25 2.27
C ALA A 140 -12.60 -9.85 0.95
N GLU A 141 -12.60 -9.08 -0.13
CA GLU A 141 -11.99 -9.44 -1.40
C GLU A 141 -10.47 -9.63 -1.28
N LEU A 142 -9.79 -8.72 -0.60
CA LEU A 142 -8.34 -8.77 -0.36
C LEU A 142 -7.94 -9.98 0.48
N ASP A 143 -8.69 -10.26 1.54
CA ASP A 143 -8.44 -11.40 2.41
C ASP A 143 -8.62 -12.73 1.67
N ALA A 144 -9.64 -12.86 0.82
CA ALA A 144 -9.84 -14.04 -0.02
C ALA A 144 -8.68 -14.22 -1.01
N SER A 145 -8.26 -13.17 -1.71
CA SER A 145 -7.15 -13.21 -2.66
C SER A 145 -5.83 -13.53 -1.99
N TYR A 146 -5.60 -13.02 -0.78
CA TYR A 146 -4.40 -13.32 0.00
C TYR A 146 -4.36 -14.77 0.48
N ALA A 147 -5.48 -15.33 0.88
CA ALA A 147 -5.59 -16.75 1.27
C ALA A 147 -5.27 -17.67 0.10
N ASP A 148 -5.79 -17.39 -1.08
CA ASP A 148 -5.52 -18.17 -2.31
C ASP A 148 -4.03 -18.10 -2.69
N PHE A 149 -3.42 -16.90 -2.60
CA PHE A 149 -2.00 -16.71 -2.88
C PHE A 149 -1.11 -17.46 -1.89
N SER A 150 -1.42 -17.43 -0.58
CA SER A 150 -0.68 -18.15 0.45
C SER A 150 -0.75 -19.66 0.24
N ALA A 151 -1.94 -20.18 -0.01
CA ALA A 151 -2.16 -21.61 -0.25
C ALA A 151 -1.40 -22.13 -1.49
N SER A 152 -1.24 -21.28 -2.51
CA SER A 152 -0.48 -21.63 -3.72
C SER A 152 1.03 -21.68 -3.51
N ASN A 153 1.55 -20.95 -2.52
CA ASN A 153 2.98 -20.91 -2.21
C ASN A 153 3.42 -21.95 -1.17
N ASP A 154 2.47 -22.55 -0.42
CA ASP A 154 2.77 -23.63 0.55
C ASP A 154 2.89 -25.01 -0.10
N ILE A 155 2.81 -25.11 -1.43
CA ILE A 155 2.87 -26.37 -2.20
C ILE A 155 4.28 -26.61 -2.81
N VAL A 156 5.34 -25.96 -2.29
CA VAL A 156 6.72 -26.19 -2.78
C VAL A 156 7.56 -26.89 -1.73
#